data_ffee74c5baf4be11b97db2f37f6b4c35
#
_entry.id   ffee74c5baf4be11b97db2f37f6b4c35
#
_cell.length_a   1.000
_cell.length_b   1.000
_cell.length_c   1.000
_cell.angle_alpha   90.00
_cell.angle_beta   90.00
_cell.angle_gamma   90.00
#
_symmetry.space_group_name_H-M   'P 1'
#
loop_
_entity.id
_entity.type
_entity.pdbx_description
1 polymer ?
#
loop_
_entity_poly.entity_id
_entity_poly.type
_entity_poly.pdbx_seq_one_letter_code
_entity_poly.pdbx_strand_id
1 'polypeptide(L)'
;MSFEVTSLERNPEFAEQVGRLAEEGWPAFLLHGDTKHWDRLFGDFTEYQILFREPAGGLIAVGHAVPFVWDGTPEDLPSTMSELLQRALRTRRDRSTLNTLSALAAIVTASHQRSGLSAEILRGMRSLAAERGMHSLVAPVRPTLKSSYPLTPFEQYVGWKRDDGSPFDPWLRVHWRLGAEFLKIAPATVTVIATVADWEEWTGIIFPESGEYVVPGALQPIMIDREQNVGRYEDPNVWMLHRLTATETAE
;
A
#
# COMPACT_ATOMS: atom_id res chain seq x y z
N MET A 1 -1.72 23.91 -6.24
CA MET A 1 -1.73 23.79 -4.78
C MET A 1 -0.27 23.80 -4.35
N SER A 2 0.11 24.65 -3.39
CA SER A 2 1.51 24.68 -2.91
C SER A 2 1.64 23.74 -1.71
N PHE A 3 2.63 22.86 -1.73
CA PHE A 3 2.96 21.96 -0.62
C PHE A 3 4.49 21.82 -0.54
N GLU A 4 4.95 21.43 0.62
CA GLU A 4 6.34 21.08 0.87
C GLU A 4 6.48 19.57 1.02
N VAL A 5 7.54 19.00 0.46
CA VAL A 5 7.89 17.58 0.57
C VAL A 5 9.07 17.42 1.51
N THR A 6 8.95 16.55 2.48
CA THR A 6 10.01 16.25 3.46
C THR A 6 9.96 14.77 3.85
N SER A 7 10.73 14.35 4.84
CA SER A 7 10.71 13.00 5.39
C SER A 7 10.42 13.01 6.89
N LEU A 8 9.98 11.86 7.40
CA LEU A 8 9.78 11.67 8.84
C LEU A 8 11.12 11.79 9.62
N GLU A 9 12.24 11.41 9.00
CA GLU A 9 13.57 11.59 9.58
C GLU A 9 13.87 13.06 9.91
N ARG A 10 13.49 13.97 9.00
CA ARG A 10 13.71 15.42 9.16
C ARG A 10 12.66 16.09 10.04
N ASN A 11 11.51 15.49 10.17
CA ASN A 11 10.34 16.03 10.89
C ASN A 11 9.69 14.97 11.79
N PRO A 12 10.42 14.48 12.82
CA PRO A 12 9.92 13.39 13.69
C PRO A 12 8.67 13.78 14.50
N GLU A 13 8.40 15.07 14.66
CA GLU A 13 7.20 15.60 15.32
C GLU A 13 5.89 15.21 14.61
N PHE A 14 5.94 14.81 13.34
CA PHE A 14 4.76 14.36 12.61
C PHE A 14 4.40 12.88 12.84
N ALA A 15 5.19 12.11 13.59
CA ALA A 15 4.97 10.67 13.77
C ALA A 15 3.55 10.32 14.24
N GLU A 16 3.00 11.08 15.19
CA GLU A 16 1.62 10.87 15.68
C GLU A 16 0.56 11.19 14.60
N GLN A 17 0.76 12.25 13.81
CA GLN A 17 -0.17 12.59 12.72
C GLN A 17 -0.13 11.55 11.60
N VAL A 18 1.05 11.01 11.30
CA VAL A 18 1.23 9.91 10.33
C VAL A 18 0.46 8.67 10.78
N GLY A 19 0.54 8.31 12.07
CA GLY A 19 -0.22 7.20 12.65
C GLY A 19 -1.74 7.39 12.48
N ARG A 20 -2.26 8.56 12.84
CA ARG A 20 -3.70 8.88 12.68
C ARG A 20 -4.16 8.80 11.22
N LEU A 21 -3.37 9.31 10.27
CA LEU A 21 -3.72 9.21 8.85
C LEU A 21 -3.79 7.76 8.36
N ALA A 22 -2.96 6.88 8.89
CA ALA A 22 -3.02 5.46 8.56
C ALA A 22 -4.33 4.83 9.06
N GLU A 23 -4.75 5.14 10.28
CA GLU A 23 -6.01 4.65 10.86
C GLU A 23 -7.24 5.13 10.07
N GLU A 24 -7.25 6.38 9.62
CA GLU A 24 -8.35 6.96 8.83
C GLU A 24 -8.38 6.42 7.37
N GLY A 25 -7.24 6.00 6.85
CA GLY A 25 -7.09 5.61 5.44
C GLY A 25 -7.50 4.18 5.11
N TRP A 26 -7.61 3.29 6.11
CA TRP A 26 -7.83 1.86 5.91
C TRP A 26 -9.12 1.36 6.55
N PRO A 27 -9.77 0.33 5.98
CA PRO A 27 -10.85 -0.38 6.69
C PRO A 27 -10.37 -0.91 8.04
N ALA A 28 -11.19 -0.78 9.09
CA ALA A 28 -10.81 -1.11 10.46
C ALA A 28 -10.20 -2.52 10.59
N PHE A 29 -10.79 -3.52 9.94
CA PHE A 29 -10.30 -4.90 9.98
C PHE A 29 -8.87 -5.07 9.42
N LEU A 30 -8.46 -4.24 8.42
CA LEU A 30 -7.10 -4.32 7.85
C LEU A 30 -6.03 -3.84 8.82
N LEU A 31 -6.36 -2.99 9.79
CA LEU A 31 -5.43 -2.56 10.84
C LEU A 31 -5.02 -3.70 11.77
N HIS A 32 -5.78 -4.81 11.76
CA HIS A 32 -5.54 -6.03 12.52
C HIS A 32 -4.94 -7.16 11.68
N GLY A 33 -4.55 -6.86 10.44
CA GLY A 33 -3.93 -7.82 9.54
C GLY A 33 -2.50 -8.20 9.92
N ASP A 34 -2.01 -9.31 9.36
CA ASP A 34 -0.61 -9.73 9.53
C ASP A 34 0.33 -8.79 8.76
N THR A 35 0.70 -7.72 9.44
CA THR A 35 1.66 -6.70 8.97
C THR A 35 2.83 -6.58 9.95
N LYS A 36 3.43 -7.73 10.31
CA LYS A 36 4.60 -7.77 11.21
C LYS A 36 5.66 -6.78 10.76
N HIS A 37 6.24 -6.08 11.72
CA HIS A 37 7.30 -5.08 11.51
C HIS A 37 6.83 -3.75 10.87
N TRP A 38 5.53 -3.49 10.75
CA TRP A 38 5.04 -2.21 10.25
C TRP A 38 5.50 -1.03 11.11
N ASP A 39 5.56 -1.21 12.42
CA ASP A 39 6.09 -0.26 13.40
C ASP A 39 7.54 0.16 13.12
N ARG A 40 8.33 -0.74 12.49
CA ARG A 40 9.73 -0.48 12.14
C ARG A 40 9.88 0.61 11.06
N LEU A 41 8.84 0.93 10.31
CA LEU A 41 8.84 2.06 9.36
C LEU A 41 9.19 3.37 10.06
N PHE A 42 8.68 3.55 11.26
CA PHE A 42 8.78 4.79 12.05
C PHE A 42 10.03 4.86 12.94
N GLY A 43 10.89 3.87 12.89
CA GLY A 43 12.17 3.83 13.59
C GLY A 43 13.34 3.55 12.66
N ASP A 44 13.26 2.48 11.87
CA ASP A 44 14.38 2.03 11.04
C ASP A 44 14.38 2.61 9.61
N PHE A 45 13.25 3.13 9.13
CA PHE A 45 13.08 3.58 7.75
C PHE A 45 12.46 4.98 7.64
N THR A 46 12.71 5.84 8.62
CA THR A 46 12.14 7.20 8.69
C THR A 46 12.49 8.07 7.48
N GLU A 47 13.66 7.84 6.88
CA GLU A 47 14.15 8.52 5.69
C GLU A 47 13.38 8.13 4.40
N TYR A 48 12.58 7.06 4.45
CA TYR A 48 11.72 6.58 3.34
C TYR A 48 10.23 6.86 3.57
N GLN A 49 9.88 7.53 4.67
CA GLN A 49 8.52 7.98 4.93
C GLN A 49 8.40 9.43 4.45
N ILE A 50 7.76 9.62 3.29
CA ILE A 50 7.66 10.92 2.63
C ILE A 50 6.43 11.64 3.13
N LEU A 51 6.60 12.88 3.58
CA LEU A 51 5.56 13.73 4.13
C LEU A 51 5.25 14.88 3.16
N PHE A 52 3.98 15.11 2.93
CA PHE A 52 3.46 16.27 2.18
C PHE A 52 2.72 17.17 3.17
N ARG A 53 3.16 18.41 3.28
CA ARG A 53 2.58 19.38 4.20
C ARG A 53 2.22 20.69 3.52
N GLU A 54 1.25 21.37 4.07
CA GLU A 54 0.97 22.76 3.69
C GLU A 54 2.10 23.69 4.19
N PRO A 55 2.35 24.82 3.53
CA PRO A 55 3.31 25.83 4.03
C PRO A 55 2.94 26.35 5.43
N ALA A 56 1.64 26.33 5.78
CA ALA A 56 1.13 26.69 7.11
C ALA A 56 1.29 25.57 8.17
N GLY A 57 1.80 24.39 7.81
CA GLY A 57 2.23 23.36 8.74
C GLY A 57 1.37 22.13 8.91
N GLY A 58 0.24 21.97 8.22
CA GLY A 58 -0.61 20.76 8.28
C GLY A 58 -0.09 19.64 7.39
N LEU A 59 -0.10 18.38 7.88
CA LEU A 59 0.17 17.20 7.06
C LEU A 59 -1.05 16.91 6.18
N ILE A 60 -0.85 16.82 4.86
CA ILE A 60 -1.92 16.60 3.87
C ILE A 60 -1.85 15.25 3.20
N ALA A 61 -0.66 14.66 3.15
CA ALA A 61 -0.49 13.31 2.60
C ALA A 61 0.81 12.68 3.12
N VAL A 62 0.86 11.36 3.08
CA VAL A 62 2.04 10.58 3.44
C VAL A 62 2.25 9.43 2.45
N GLY A 63 3.51 9.15 2.15
CA GLY A 63 3.94 8.00 1.39
C GLY A 63 4.84 7.11 2.22
N HIS A 64 4.44 5.84 2.42
CA HIS A 64 5.24 4.84 3.12
C HIS A 64 6.00 3.98 2.13
N ALA A 65 7.30 3.83 2.32
CA ALA A 65 8.14 3.00 1.49
C ALA A 65 9.26 2.33 2.29
N VAL A 66 9.81 1.24 1.74
CA VAL A 66 11.00 0.56 2.27
C VAL A 66 11.92 0.14 1.14
N PRO A 67 13.25 0.24 1.31
CA PRO A 67 14.21 -0.27 0.36
C PRO A 67 14.48 -1.75 0.61
N PHE A 68 14.72 -2.51 -0.45
CA PHE A 68 15.15 -3.89 -0.35
C PHE A 68 15.96 -4.32 -1.58
N VAL A 69 16.51 -5.52 -1.54
CA VAL A 69 17.17 -6.14 -2.71
C VAL A 69 16.17 -7.03 -3.42
N TRP A 70 16.00 -6.82 -4.71
CA TRP A 70 15.14 -7.57 -5.62
C TRP A 70 15.94 -8.00 -6.85
N ASP A 71 15.76 -9.23 -7.33
CA ASP A 71 16.49 -9.77 -8.48
C ASP A 71 15.93 -9.32 -9.84
N GLY A 72 14.79 -8.59 -9.83
CA GLY A 72 14.12 -8.08 -11.03
C GLY A 72 13.06 -9.03 -11.59
N THR A 73 12.85 -10.21 -11.01
CA THR A 73 11.85 -11.19 -11.49
C THR A 73 10.55 -11.10 -10.68
N PRO A 74 9.37 -11.35 -11.29
CA PRO A 74 8.11 -11.39 -10.55
C PRO A 74 8.10 -12.48 -9.47
N GLU A 75 8.83 -13.57 -9.65
CA GLU A 75 8.91 -14.73 -8.75
C GLU A 75 9.57 -14.36 -7.42
N ASP A 76 10.58 -13.48 -7.45
CA ASP A 76 11.29 -13.00 -6.27
C ASP A 76 10.54 -11.93 -5.46
N LEU A 77 9.42 -11.41 -5.96
CA LEU A 77 8.61 -10.45 -5.19
C LEU A 77 7.97 -11.13 -3.97
N PRO A 78 8.04 -10.48 -2.79
CA PRO A 78 7.42 -10.99 -1.57
C PRO A 78 5.94 -11.31 -1.73
N SER A 79 5.49 -12.38 -1.11
CA SER A 79 4.09 -12.82 -1.19
C SER A 79 3.20 -12.01 -0.23
N THR A 80 3.77 -11.55 0.89
CA THR A 80 3.04 -10.82 1.94
C THR A 80 3.75 -9.52 2.34
N MET A 81 3.03 -8.62 2.98
CA MET A 81 3.57 -7.40 3.55
C MET A 81 4.61 -7.71 4.65
N SER A 82 4.34 -8.69 5.49
CA SER A 82 5.27 -9.14 6.55
C SER A 82 6.60 -9.66 5.97
N GLU A 83 6.54 -10.41 4.87
CA GLU A 83 7.76 -10.89 4.17
C GLU A 83 8.55 -9.73 3.57
N LEU A 84 7.88 -8.78 2.94
CA LEU A 84 8.51 -7.58 2.38
C LEU A 84 9.25 -6.78 3.45
N LEU A 85 8.60 -6.49 4.58
CA LEU A 85 9.19 -5.76 5.70
C LEU A 85 10.35 -6.54 6.33
N GLN A 86 10.21 -7.84 6.50
CA GLN A 86 11.31 -8.70 6.98
C GLN A 86 12.50 -8.68 6.03
N ARG A 87 12.26 -8.67 4.71
CA ARG A 87 13.31 -8.58 3.69
C ARG A 87 14.02 -7.23 3.74
N ALA A 88 13.29 -6.14 3.89
CA ALA A 88 13.86 -4.80 4.06
C ALA A 88 14.74 -4.72 5.30
N LEU A 89 14.29 -5.26 6.45
CA LEU A 89 15.08 -5.31 7.68
C LEU A 89 16.36 -6.14 7.53
N ARG A 90 16.28 -7.29 6.84
CA ARG A 90 17.48 -8.10 6.53
C ARG A 90 18.46 -7.33 5.66
N THR A 91 17.98 -6.70 4.58
CA THR A 91 18.79 -5.87 3.68
C THR A 91 19.53 -4.77 4.43
N ARG A 92 18.83 -4.08 5.35
CA ARG A 92 19.43 -3.02 6.21
C ARG A 92 20.48 -3.60 7.16
N ARG A 93 20.18 -4.68 7.87
CA ARG A 93 21.10 -5.34 8.80
C ARG A 93 22.38 -5.82 8.10
N ASP A 94 22.23 -6.42 6.93
CA ASP A 94 23.32 -7.02 6.17
C ASP A 94 24.08 -5.97 5.33
N ARG A 95 23.65 -4.71 5.36
CA ARG A 95 24.21 -3.58 4.61
C ARG A 95 24.34 -3.86 3.11
N SER A 96 23.38 -4.59 2.57
CA SER A 96 23.36 -4.93 1.14
C SER A 96 23.17 -3.69 0.28
N THR A 97 23.72 -3.73 -0.93
CA THR A 97 23.49 -2.65 -1.92
C THR A 97 22.03 -2.61 -2.31
N LEU A 98 21.36 -1.50 -2.02
CA LEU A 98 19.96 -1.29 -2.34
C LEU A 98 19.79 -1.14 -3.85
N ASN A 99 18.77 -1.76 -4.42
CA ASN A 99 18.46 -1.63 -5.85
C ASN A 99 16.98 -1.33 -6.13
N THR A 100 16.10 -1.48 -5.13
CA THR A 100 14.65 -1.34 -5.30
C THR A 100 14.02 -0.68 -4.09
N LEU A 101 13.10 0.25 -4.34
CA LEU A 101 12.20 0.80 -3.33
C LEU A 101 10.82 0.15 -3.49
N SER A 102 10.18 -0.28 -2.40
CA SER A 102 8.77 -0.67 -2.43
C SER A 102 7.90 0.43 -1.85
N ALA A 103 6.94 0.92 -2.63
CA ALA A 103 5.86 1.76 -2.14
C ALA A 103 4.83 0.88 -1.41
N LEU A 104 4.57 1.15 -0.13
CA LEU A 104 3.66 0.37 0.71
C LEU A 104 2.28 1.00 0.81
N ALA A 105 2.24 2.32 0.95
CA ALA A 105 1.01 3.09 1.06
C ALA A 105 1.19 4.52 0.54
N ALA A 106 0.12 5.09 -0.01
CA ALA A 106 -0.03 6.50 -0.35
C ALA A 106 -1.35 6.98 0.25
N ILE A 107 -1.30 7.74 1.32
CA ILE A 107 -2.46 8.17 2.08
C ILE A 107 -2.60 9.68 1.95
N VAL A 108 -3.79 10.14 1.58
CA VAL A 108 -4.13 11.54 1.40
C VAL A 108 -5.30 11.87 2.33
N THR A 109 -5.19 12.97 3.08
CA THR A 109 -6.27 13.44 3.96
C THR A 109 -7.58 13.60 3.19
N ALA A 110 -8.71 13.38 3.85
CA ALA A 110 -10.04 13.44 3.20
C ALA A 110 -10.28 14.77 2.48
N SER A 111 -9.82 15.90 3.06
CA SER A 111 -9.94 17.25 2.49
C SER A 111 -9.13 17.46 1.20
N HIS A 112 -8.09 16.64 0.96
CA HIS A 112 -7.18 16.77 -0.17
C HIS A 112 -7.30 15.62 -1.19
N GLN A 113 -8.25 14.70 -1.00
CA GLN A 113 -8.53 13.66 -1.99
C GLN A 113 -8.96 14.26 -3.34
N ARG A 114 -8.71 13.54 -4.43
CA ARG A 114 -8.97 13.94 -5.82
C ARG A 114 -8.20 15.18 -6.29
N SER A 115 -7.19 15.62 -5.55
CA SER A 115 -6.31 16.76 -5.90
C SER A 115 -5.10 16.38 -6.76
N GLY A 116 -4.90 15.09 -7.03
CA GLY A 116 -3.71 14.59 -7.73
C GLY A 116 -2.53 14.24 -6.82
N LEU A 117 -2.62 14.47 -5.50
CA LEU A 117 -1.53 14.20 -4.55
C LEU A 117 -1.06 12.74 -4.55
N SER A 118 -1.93 11.77 -4.84
CA SER A 118 -1.51 10.37 -4.95
C SER A 118 -0.43 10.15 -6.04
N ALA A 119 -0.52 10.88 -7.15
CA ALA A 119 0.49 10.84 -8.20
C ALA A 119 1.78 11.55 -7.75
N GLU A 120 1.67 12.66 -7.00
CA GLU A 120 2.84 13.37 -6.46
C GLU A 120 3.58 12.52 -5.42
N ILE A 121 2.86 11.77 -4.57
CA ILE A 121 3.49 10.82 -3.64
C ILE A 121 4.33 9.79 -4.42
N LEU A 122 3.79 9.21 -5.47
CA LEU A 122 4.53 8.24 -6.29
C LEU A 122 5.73 8.88 -7.00
N ARG A 123 5.59 10.13 -7.50
CA ARG A 123 6.74 10.87 -8.07
C ARG A 123 7.80 11.11 -7.01
N GLY A 124 7.43 11.53 -5.80
CA GLY A 124 8.36 11.71 -4.70
C GLY A 124 9.09 10.41 -4.32
N MET A 125 8.38 9.27 -4.29
CA MET A 125 9.01 7.97 -4.05
C MET A 125 9.98 7.57 -5.18
N ARG A 126 9.63 7.84 -6.44
CA ARG A 126 10.50 7.58 -7.60
C ARG A 126 11.77 8.43 -7.52
N SER A 127 11.63 9.73 -7.25
CA SER A 127 12.77 10.65 -7.09
C SER A 127 13.67 10.18 -5.94
N LEU A 128 13.11 9.86 -4.77
CA LEU A 128 13.86 9.34 -3.62
C LEU A 128 14.63 8.05 -3.97
N ALA A 129 14.00 7.14 -4.70
CA ALA A 129 14.66 5.90 -5.11
C ALA A 129 15.81 6.18 -6.10
N ALA A 130 15.59 7.04 -7.10
CA ALA A 130 16.60 7.44 -8.07
C ALA A 130 17.80 8.16 -7.42
N GLU A 131 17.55 9.13 -6.52
CA GLU A 131 18.58 9.85 -5.76
C GLU A 131 19.46 8.92 -4.93
N ARG A 132 18.92 7.77 -4.51
CA ARG A 132 19.65 6.74 -3.75
C ARG A 132 20.24 5.63 -4.64
N GLY A 133 20.25 5.82 -5.96
CA GLY A 133 20.86 4.91 -6.93
C GLY A 133 20.07 3.61 -7.14
N MET A 134 18.80 3.57 -6.76
CA MET A 134 17.94 2.43 -7.03
C MET A 134 17.41 2.49 -8.47
N HIS A 135 17.15 1.31 -9.06
CA HIS A 135 16.75 1.20 -10.47
C HIS A 135 15.25 0.93 -10.64
N SER A 136 14.56 0.65 -9.55
CA SER A 136 13.16 0.24 -9.58
C SER A 136 12.39 0.80 -8.39
N LEU A 137 11.13 1.18 -8.64
CA LEU A 137 10.10 1.30 -7.63
C LEU A 137 9.04 0.22 -7.92
N VAL A 138 8.77 -0.66 -6.97
CA VAL A 138 7.68 -1.62 -7.04
C VAL A 138 6.58 -1.26 -6.05
N ALA A 139 5.35 -1.67 -6.31
CA ALA A 139 4.24 -1.42 -5.40
C ALA A 139 3.25 -2.58 -5.40
N PRO A 140 2.89 -3.14 -4.23
CA PRO A 140 1.72 -4.01 -4.09
C PRO A 140 0.47 -3.14 -4.03
N VAL A 141 -0.09 -2.85 -5.20
CA VAL A 141 -1.19 -1.89 -5.36
C VAL A 141 -2.52 -2.53 -4.98
N ARG A 142 -3.18 -1.97 -3.98
CA ARG A 142 -4.55 -2.33 -3.58
C ARG A 142 -5.54 -1.54 -4.43
N PRO A 143 -6.32 -2.17 -5.33
CA PRO A 143 -7.26 -1.45 -6.18
C PRO A 143 -8.36 -0.78 -5.35
N THR A 144 -8.51 0.55 -5.49
CA THR A 144 -9.39 1.33 -4.62
C THR A 144 -10.88 1.16 -4.89
N LEU A 145 -11.25 0.83 -6.12
CA LEU A 145 -12.66 0.68 -6.50
C LEU A 145 -13.13 -0.79 -6.48
N LYS A 146 -12.23 -1.75 -6.24
CA LYS A 146 -12.56 -3.19 -6.21
C LYS A 146 -13.56 -3.53 -5.12
N SER A 147 -13.56 -2.84 -3.98
CA SER A 147 -14.52 -3.04 -2.90
C SER A 147 -15.99 -2.77 -3.32
N SER A 148 -16.21 -2.03 -4.40
CA SER A 148 -17.55 -1.88 -5.00
C SER A 148 -17.96 -3.08 -5.88
N TYR A 149 -17.06 -4.01 -6.14
CA TYR A 149 -17.27 -5.22 -6.96
C TYR A 149 -16.73 -6.47 -6.25
N PRO A 150 -17.10 -6.71 -4.97
CA PRO A 150 -16.46 -7.74 -4.14
C PRO A 150 -16.68 -9.16 -4.66
N LEU A 151 -17.79 -9.41 -5.36
CA LEU A 151 -18.12 -10.73 -5.93
C LEU A 151 -17.47 -11.01 -7.28
N THR A 152 -16.87 -10.00 -7.93
CA THR A 152 -16.10 -10.21 -9.16
C THR A 152 -14.75 -10.83 -8.82
N PRO A 153 -14.33 -11.93 -9.45
CA PRO A 153 -12.99 -12.48 -9.28
C PRO A 153 -11.91 -11.41 -9.48
N PHE A 154 -10.89 -11.43 -8.64
CA PHE A 154 -9.88 -10.36 -8.61
C PHE A 154 -9.14 -10.21 -9.95
N GLU A 155 -8.78 -11.35 -10.58
CA GLU A 155 -8.11 -11.41 -11.88
C GLU A 155 -8.97 -10.77 -12.98
N GLN A 156 -10.28 -11.05 -12.96
CA GLN A 156 -11.23 -10.47 -13.91
C GLN A 156 -11.31 -8.95 -13.74
N TYR A 157 -11.43 -8.47 -12.50
CA TYR A 157 -11.51 -7.05 -12.19
C TYR A 157 -10.27 -6.28 -12.64
N VAL A 158 -9.09 -6.81 -12.33
CA VAL A 158 -7.80 -6.19 -12.70
C VAL A 158 -7.65 -6.10 -14.23
N GLY A 159 -8.25 -7.03 -14.96
CA GLY A 159 -8.28 -7.03 -16.42
C GLY A 159 -9.19 -5.98 -17.05
N TRP A 160 -10.09 -5.36 -16.29
CA TRP A 160 -11.02 -4.37 -16.83
C TRP A 160 -10.31 -3.12 -17.34
N LYS A 161 -10.74 -2.64 -18.50
CA LYS A 161 -10.21 -1.45 -19.17
C LYS A 161 -11.35 -0.45 -19.46
N ARG A 162 -10.98 0.79 -19.59
CA ARG A 162 -11.81 1.86 -20.12
C ARG A 162 -11.72 1.89 -21.65
N ASP A 163 -12.53 2.70 -22.31
CA ASP A 163 -12.55 2.85 -23.78
C ASP A 163 -11.19 3.32 -24.32
N ASP A 164 -10.43 4.09 -23.52
CA ASP A 164 -9.09 4.58 -23.86
C ASP A 164 -7.98 3.54 -23.62
N GLY A 165 -8.33 2.30 -23.26
CA GLY A 165 -7.41 1.21 -22.95
C GLY A 165 -6.74 1.29 -21.57
N SER A 166 -6.98 2.37 -20.83
CA SER A 166 -6.43 2.53 -19.47
C SER A 166 -7.11 1.59 -18.44
N PRO A 167 -6.46 1.22 -17.32
CA PRO A 167 -7.09 0.43 -16.27
C PRO A 167 -8.40 1.04 -15.77
N PHE A 168 -9.41 0.19 -15.53
CA PHE A 168 -10.69 0.63 -14.99
C PHE A 168 -10.55 1.19 -13.57
N ASP A 169 -9.77 0.53 -12.72
CA ASP A 169 -9.51 0.98 -11.35
C ASP A 169 -8.74 2.31 -11.34
N PRO A 170 -9.18 3.31 -10.57
CA PRO A 170 -8.53 4.63 -10.54
C PRO A 170 -7.08 4.57 -10.05
N TRP A 171 -6.78 3.71 -9.07
CA TRP A 171 -5.45 3.65 -8.48
C TRP A 171 -4.46 2.89 -9.39
N LEU A 172 -4.87 1.77 -9.97
CA LEU A 172 -4.10 1.11 -11.04
C LEU A 172 -3.83 2.05 -12.21
N ARG A 173 -4.80 2.91 -12.56
CA ARG A 173 -4.66 3.90 -13.63
C ARG A 173 -3.66 5.01 -13.29
N VAL A 174 -3.57 5.44 -12.03
CA VAL A 174 -2.51 6.40 -11.62
C VAL A 174 -1.13 5.79 -11.83
N HIS A 175 -0.89 4.57 -11.39
CA HIS A 175 0.38 3.86 -11.61
C HIS A 175 0.67 3.69 -13.10
N TRP A 176 -0.32 3.23 -13.89
CA TRP A 176 -0.19 3.04 -15.34
C TRP A 176 0.17 4.36 -16.07
N ARG A 177 -0.47 5.49 -15.72
CA ARG A 177 -0.17 6.82 -16.30
C ARG A 177 1.24 7.30 -15.98
N LEU A 178 1.81 6.85 -14.89
CA LEU A 178 3.22 7.11 -14.52
C LEU A 178 4.19 6.10 -15.15
N GLY A 179 3.72 5.28 -16.10
CA GLY A 179 4.54 4.32 -16.83
C GLY A 179 4.78 3.00 -16.10
N ALA A 180 3.99 2.68 -15.06
CA ALA A 180 4.14 1.41 -14.38
C ALA A 180 3.65 0.22 -15.22
N GLU A 181 4.39 -0.87 -15.13
CA GLU A 181 4.09 -2.17 -15.74
C GLU A 181 3.39 -3.07 -14.71
N PHE A 182 2.38 -3.84 -15.16
CA PHE A 182 1.82 -4.93 -14.36
C PHE A 182 2.82 -6.09 -14.32
N LEU A 183 3.07 -6.64 -13.13
CA LEU A 183 3.95 -7.81 -12.97
C LEU A 183 3.15 -9.08 -12.66
N LYS A 184 2.49 -9.12 -11.51
CA LYS A 184 1.69 -10.27 -11.09
C LYS A 184 0.61 -9.86 -10.08
N ILE A 185 -0.35 -10.75 -9.87
CA ILE A 185 -1.28 -10.67 -8.73
C ILE A 185 -0.62 -11.31 -7.51
N ALA A 186 -0.76 -10.66 -6.37
CA ALA A 186 -0.47 -11.20 -5.05
C ALA A 186 -1.82 -11.48 -4.35
N PRO A 187 -2.22 -12.73 -4.20
CA PRO A 187 -3.58 -13.08 -3.76
C PRO A 187 -3.85 -12.75 -2.30
N ALA A 188 -2.84 -12.63 -1.47
CA ALA A 188 -2.96 -12.43 -0.03
C ALA A 188 -1.77 -11.63 0.52
N THR A 189 -1.67 -10.34 0.18
CA THR A 189 -0.60 -9.47 0.71
C THR A 189 -0.75 -9.21 2.20
N VAL A 190 -1.98 -9.17 2.69
CA VAL A 190 -2.34 -9.10 4.10
C VAL A 190 -3.40 -10.15 4.37
N THR A 191 -3.23 -10.92 5.45
CA THR A 191 -4.23 -11.86 5.94
C THR A 191 -4.74 -11.38 7.30
N VAL A 192 -6.06 -11.37 7.48
CA VAL A 192 -6.71 -11.05 8.75
C VAL A 192 -7.40 -12.31 9.25
N ILE A 193 -7.02 -12.79 10.43
CA ILE A 193 -7.64 -13.91 11.12
C ILE A 193 -7.97 -13.45 12.54
N ALA A 194 -9.26 -13.51 12.89
CA ALA A 194 -9.74 -13.05 14.18
C ALA A 194 -11.00 -13.80 14.61
N THR A 195 -11.49 -13.58 15.81
CA THR A 195 -12.75 -14.17 16.27
C THR A 195 -13.94 -13.56 15.53
N VAL A 196 -15.07 -14.27 15.51
CA VAL A 196 -16.31 -13.74 14.91
C VAL A 196 -16.72 -12.43 15.59
N ALA A 197 -16.55 -12.32 16.91
CA ALA A 197 -16.87 -11.10 17.67
C ALA A 197 -16.01 -9.90 17.24
N ASP A 198 -14.69 -10.10 17.00
CA ASP A 198 -13.81 -9.03 16.49
C ASP A 198 -14.29 -8.55 15.12
N TRP A 199 -14.64 -9.50 14.23
CA TRP A 199 -15.18 -9.16 12.91
C TRP A 199 -16.51 -8.40 12.98
N GLU A 200 -17.40 -8.78 13.89
CA GLU A 200 -18.67 -8.08 14.14
C GLU A 200 -18.39 -6.65 14.63
N GLU A 201 -17.43 -6.44 15.54
CA GLU A 201 -17.01 -5.14 16.02
C GLU A 201 -16.45 -4.26 14.91
N TRP A 202 -15.50 -4.78 14.12
CA TRP A 202 -14.82 -3.99 13.07
C TRP A 202 -15.70 -3.64 11.88
N THR A 203 -16.68 -4.48 11.58
CA THR A 203 -17.54 -4.31 10.39
C THR A 203 -18.90 -3.71 10.71
N GLY A 204 -19.35 -3.79 11.96
CA GLY A 204 -20.70 -3.45 12.37
C GLY A 204 -21.79 -4.41 11.82
N ILE A 205 -21.38 -5.59 11.34
CA ILE A 205 -22.26 -6.60 10.74
C ILE A 205 -22.33 -7.82 11.67
N ILE A 206 -23.53 -8.33 11.95
CA ILE A 206 -23.72 -9.58 12.68
C ILE A 206 -23.63 -10.74 11.70
N PHE A 207 -22.91 -11.80 12.05
CA PHE A 207 -22.73 -13.00 11.26
C PHE A 207 -23.50 -14.18 11.88
N PRO A 208 -24.79 -14.38 11.55
CA PRO A 208 -25.66 -15.39 12.21
C PRO A 208 -25.26 -16.83 11.93
N GLU A 209 -24.61 -17.09 10.78
CA GLU A 209 -24.24 -18.44 10.32
C GLU A 209 -22.81 -18.44 9.76
N SER A 210 -22.24 -19.63 9.60
CA SER A 210 -20.98 -19.81 8.86
C SER A 210 -21.19 -19.59 7.38
N GLY A 211 -20.23 -18.96 6.68
CA GLY A 211 -20.33 -18.70 5.25
C GLY A 211 -19.51 -17.50 4.79
N GLU A 212 -19.68 -17.13 3.51
CA GLU A 212 -19.06 -15.97 2.90
C GLU A 212 -19.91 -14.72 3.10
N TYR A 213 -19.27 -13.63 3.52
CA TYR A 213 -19.92 -12.34 3.72
C TYR A 213 -19.20 -11.21 3.00
N VAL A 214 -19.96 -10.34 2.38
CA VAL A 214 -19.46 -9.07 1.83
C VAL A 214 -19.49 -8.03 2.95
N VAL A 215 -18.31 -7.47 3.26
CA VAL A 215 -18.17 -6.42 4.28
C VAL A 215 -17.63 -5.13 3.67
N PRO A 216 -17.99 -3.96 4.20
CA PRO A 216 -17.53 -2.67 3.67
C PRO A 216 -15.99 -2.58 3.60
N GLY A 217 -15.48 -2.18 2.45
CA GLY A 217 -14.04 -1.99 2.25
C GLY A 217 -13.24 -3.24 1.89
N ALA A 218 -13.80 -4.45 2.06
CA ALA A 218 -13.15 -5.68 1.59
C ALA A 218 -13.20 -5.79 0.07
N LEU A 219 -12.10 -6.28 -0.54
CA LEU A 219 -12.00 -6.45 -2.00
C LEU A 219 -12.67 -7.73 -2.49
N GLN A 220 -12.88 -8.68 -1.59
CA GLN A 220 -13.55 -9.97 -1.81
C GLN A 220 -14.26 -10.38 -0.52
N PRO A 221 -15.18 -11.37 -0.57
CA PRO A 221 -15.86 -11.83 0.63
C PRO A 221 -14.90 -12.31 1.71
N ILE A 222 -15.29 -12.13 2.97
CA ILE A 222 -14.66 -12.77 4.13
C ILE A 222 -15.32 -14.12 4.38
N MET A 223 -14.58 -15.07 4.93
CA MET A 223 -15.09 -16.36 5.38
C MET A 223 -15.30 -16.36 6.89
N ILE A 224 -16.52 -16.66 7.33
CA ILE A 224 -16.86 -16.83 8.76
C ILE A 224 -17.12 -18.31 9.03
N ASP A 225 -16.46 -18.83 10.06
CA ASP A 225 -16.71 -20.15 10.64
C ASP A 225 -17.12 -19.97 12.11
N ARG A 226 -18.41 -20.11 12.37
CA ARG A 226 -18.95 -19.96 13.73
C ARG A 226 -18.63 -21.14 14.64
N GLU A 227 -18.47 -22.33 14.08
CA GLU A 227 -18.15 -23.52 14.88
C GLU A 227 -16.75 -23.42 15.47
N GLN A 228 -15.80 -22.90 14.66
CA GLN A 228 -14.43 -22.64 15.10
C GLN A 228 -14.25 -21.25 15.71
N ASN A 229 -15.30 -20.42 15.71
CA ASN A 229 -15.26 -19.01 16.14
C ASN A 229 -14.13 -18.23 15.44
N VAL A 230 -14.03 -18.34 14.12
CA VAL A 230 -13.00 -17.66 13.34
C VAL A 230 -13.58 -16.99 12.10
N GLY A 231 -13.10 -15.77 11.80
CA GLY A 231 -13.26 -15.10 10.53
C GLY A 231 -11.92 -14.96 9.84
N ARG A 232 -11.87 -15.12 8.51
CA ARG A 232 -10.68 -15.03 7.70
C ARG A 232 -10.91 -14.15 6.49
N TYR A 233 -9.95 -13.28 6.21
CA TYR A 233 -9.88 -12.46 5.01
C TYR A 233 -8.46 -12.44 4.46
N GLU A 234 -8.34 -12.47 3.15
CA GLU A 234 -7.09 -12.29 2.40
C GLU A 234 -7.22 -11.08 1.49
N ASP A 235 -6.32 -10.11 1.63
CA ASP A 235 -6.36 -8.86 0.85
C ASP A 235 -5.50 -9.01 -0.42
N PRO A 236 -6.12 -9.12 -1.61
CA PRO A 236 -5.36 -9.27 -2.85
C PRO A 236 -4.86 -7.93 -3.38
N ASN A 237 -3.64 -7.93 -3.92
CA ASN A 237 -3.00 -6.77 -4.51
C ASN A 237 -2.40 -7.08 -5.90
N VAL A 238 -2.00 -6.02 -6.59
CA VAL A 238 -1.32 -6.11 -7.89
C VAL A 238 0.10 -5.58 -7.73
N TRP A 239 1.11 -6.40 -7.99
CA TRP A 239 2.46 -5.91 -8.10
C TRP A 239 2.63 -5.11 -9.40
N MET A 240 3.02 -3.85 -9.25
CA MET A 240 3.34 -2.95 -10.35
C MET A 240 4.78 -2.44 -10.24
N LEU A 241 5.45 -2.30 -11.39
CA LEU A 241 6.84 -1.88 -11.52
C LEU A 241 6.94 -0.53 -12.21
N HIS A 242 7.60 0.43 -11.58
CA HIS A 242 8.11 1.64 -12.22
C HIS A 242 9.62 1.46 -12.45
N ARG A 243 10.05 1.41 -13.71
CA ARG A 243 11.47 1.46 -14.05
C ARG A 243 11.97 2.90 -13.87
N LEU A 244 13.08 3.05 -13.16
CA LEU A 244 13.69 4.36 -12.94
C LEU A 244 14.82 4.52 -13.95
N THR A 245 14.82 5.62 -14.68
CA THR A 245 15.86 5.96 -15.64
C THR A 245 16.83 6.95 -15.02
N ALA A 246 18.11 6.90 -15.44
CA ALA A 246 19.15 7.82 -14.94
C ALA A 246 18.85 9.34 -15.17
N THR A 247 17.81 9.64 -15.96
CA THR A 247 17.41 11.03 -16.29
C THR A 247 16.52 11.66 -15.20
N GLU A 248 15.96 10.88 -14.27
CA GLU A 248 15.10 11.38 -13.17
C GLU A 248 15.93 11.99 -12.01
N THR A 249 17.25 11.98 -12.10
CA THR A 249 18.17 12.50 -11.06
C THR A 249 18.52 14.00 -11.24
N ALA A 250 17.92 14.72 -12.22
CA ALA A 250 18.39 16.05 -12.66
C ALA A 250 17.28 17.12 -12.74
N GLU A 251 16.14 16.97 -12.10
CA GLU A 251 15.14 18.03 -11.90
C GLU A 251 14.85 18.12 -10.38
#